data_cea04a062a5c001cfa1d9e5aa4ea3df4
#
_entry.id   cea04a062a5c001cfa1d9e5aa4ea3df4
#
_cell.length_a   1.000
_cell.length_b   1.000
_cell.length_c   1.000
_cell.angle_alpha   90.00
_cell.angle_beta   90.00
_cell.angle_gamma   90.00
#
_symmetry.space_group_name_H-M   'P 1'
#
loop_
_entity.id
_entity.type
_entity.pdbx_description
1 polymer ?
#
loop_
_entity_poly.entity_id
_entity_poly.type
_entity_poly.pdbx_seq_one_letter_code
_entity_poly.pdbx_strand_id
1 'polypeptide(L)'
;MQYEVTIGIPVYNVEKYIRQTMDSALAQTFPSIEFLICDDCGQDSSIDIVRSYQENHPRGKDIHITRQPQNMGIGAARNRMTAEAQGRYFYSLDADDMIKENTIALLYDAAQKYQAEIVYGSREHVIDNGQSRRTVQYPYPFRVFTEPDEYAEYVYNVGIQVQNWNYLIDIDVLRRNHLQVTPVGHGYGEDFTFTVDLPTYITRAVLLPDFTYQYYIQETVFKNKRRKQMSRRQMDLALEAIAHKKSRTELKQKSYYAKRCSILMMYDFSFACRILAARNEAKPPYTDKEIRNIMSHPMSLMEILRSRQARMKNLAFYLFGAMSPKLSVLTMKVAAKLIHRI
;
A
#
# COMPACT_ATOMS: atom_id res chain seq x y z
N MET A 1 -23.54 -0.44 13.32
CA MET A 1 -22.88 -1.26 12.30
C MET A 1 -23.45 -2.66 12.38
N GLN A 2 -23.59 -3.35 11.25
CA GLN A 2 -24.20 -4.68 11.21
C GLN A 2 -23.21 -5.79 11.56
N TYR A 3 -21.92 -5.55 11.28
CA TYR A 3 -20.82 -6.47 11.54
C TYR A 3 -19.72 -5.79 12.37
N GLU A 4 -18.90 -6.61 13.05
CA GLU A 4 -17.71 -6.10 13.74
C GLU A 4 -16.54 -5.87 12.76
N VAL A 5 -16.41 -6.75 11.76
CA VAL A 5 -15.31 -6.69 10.78
C VAL A 5 -15.85 -6.84 9.36
N THR A 6 -15.32 -6.05 8.43
CA THR A 6 -15.46 -6.29 6.99
C THR A 6 -14.12 -6.79 6.44
N ILE A 7 -14.11 -7.97 5.80
CA ILE A 7 -13.02 -8.41 4.94
C ILE A 7 -13.35 -7.96 3.52
N GLY A 8 -12.55 -7.02 2.98
CA GLY A 8 -12.70 -6.52 1.61
C GLY A 8 -11.77 -7.25 0.65
N ILE A 9 -12.32 -7.83 -0.44
CA ILE A 9 -11.57 -8.61 -1.44
C ILE A 9 -11.79 -7.98 -2.83
N PRO A 10 -10.79 -7.29 -3.41
CA PRO A 10 -10.89 -6.76 -4.77
C PRO A 10 -10.65 -7.87 -5.79
N VAL A 11 -11.57 -8.07 -6.76
CA VAL A 11 -11.53 -9.18 -7.71
C VAL A 11 -11.40 -8.68 -9.15
N TYR A 12 -10.32 -9.08 -9.83
CA TYR A 12 -10.10 -8.83 -11.25
C TYR A 12 -9.20 -9.89 -11.88
N ASN A 13 -9.77 -10.78 -12.72
CA ASN A 13 -9.06 -11.84 -13.45
C ASN A 13 -8.16 -12.73 -12.55
N VAL A 14 -8.77 -13.35 -11.54
CA VAL A 14 -8.10 -14.17 -10.50
C VAL A 14 -8.72 -15.57 -10.35
N GLU A 15 -9.39 -16.09 -11.38
CA GLU A 15 -10.10 -17.39 -11.33
C GLU A 15 -9.23 -18.55 -10.81
N LYS A 16 -7.91 -18.48 -11.05
CA LYS A 16 -6.94 -19.50 -10.60
C LYS A 16 -6.69 -19.49 -9.10
N TYR A 17 -6.98 -18.38 -8.41
CA TYR A 17 -6.58 -18.14 -7.02
C TYR A 17 -7.76 -17.90 -6.09
N ILE A 18 -8.84 -17.32 -6.59
CA ILE A 18 -9.95 -16.84 -5.78
C ILE A 18 -10.58 -17.93 -4.88
N ARG A 19 -10.56 -19.21 -5.29
CA ARG A 19 -11.07 -20.31 -4.44
C ARG A 19 -10.31 -20.41 -3.13
N GLN A 20 -8.97 -20.49 -3.18
CA GLN A 20 -8.13 -20.59 -1.97
C GLN A 20 -8.27 -19.36 -1.08
N THR A 21 -8.43 -18.17 -1.67
CA THR A 21 -8.66 -16.93 -0.93
C THR A 21 -10.01 -16.97 -0.21
N MET A 22 -11.08 -17.33 -0.92
CA MET A 22 -12.42 -17.48 -0.34
C MET A 22 -12.47 -18.55 0.75
N ASP A 23 -11.86 -19.71 0.52
CA ASP A 23 -11.77 -20.78 1.53
C ASP A 23 -11.10 -20.27 2.81
N SER A 24 -9.98 -19.56 2.71
CA SER A 24 -9.25 -19.01 3.86
C SER A 24 -10.03 -17.90 4.58
N ALA A 25 -10.76 -17.06 3.83
CA ALA A 25 -11.60 -16.01 4.38
C ALA A 25 -12.83 -16.58 5.11
N LEU A 26 -13.51 -17.54 4.50
CA LEU A 26 -14.71 -18.16 5.06
C LEU A 26 -14.44 -19.10 6.25
N ALA A 27 -13.21 -19.63 6.34
CA ALA A 27 -12.73 -20.45 7.47
C ALA A 27 -12.41 -19.64 8.73
N GLN A 28 -12.54 -18.30 8.71
CA GLN A 28 -12.24 -17.49 9.90
C GLN A 28 -13.11 -17.89 11.10
N THR A 29 -12.47 -18.10 12.24
CA THR A 29 -13.12 -18.50 13.49
C THR A 29 -13.93 -17.36 14.14
N PHE A 30 -13.65 -16.10 13.77
CA PHE A 30 -14.41 -14.95 14.25
C PHE A 30 -15.81 -14.90 13.61
N PRO A 31 -16.88 -14.75 14.41
CA PRO A 31 -18.25 -14.94 13.90
C PRO A 31 -18.81 -13.76 13.12
N SER A 32 -18.51 -12.53 13.52
CA SER A 32 -19.18 -11.31 13.00
C SER A 32 -18.37 -10.67 11.89
N ILE A 33 -18.39 -11.28 10.69
CA ILE A 33 -17.65 -10.82 9.50
C ILE A 33 -18.60 -10.63 8.33
N GLU A 34 -18.50 -9.46 7.71
CA GLU A 34 -18.93 -9.19 6.34
C GLU A 34 -17.80 -9.57 5.37
N PHE A 35 -18.12 -10.28 4.30
CA PHE A 35 -17.20 -10.53 3.17
C PHE A 35 -17.63 -9.66 2.00
N LEU A 36 -16.96 -8.51 1.85
CA LEU A 36 -17.31 -7.54 0.81
C LEU A 36 -16.39 -7.72 -0.40
N ILE A 37 -16.96 -8.23 -1.49
CA ILE A 37 -16.26 -8.53 -2.72
C ILE A 37 -16.49 -7.39 -3.71
N CYS A 38 -15.40 -6.80 -4.24
CA CYS A 38 -15.51 -5.77 -5.26
C CYS A 38 -15.12 -6.34 -6.63
N ASP A 39 -16.11 -6.55 -7.50
CA ASP A 39 -15.92 -6.91 -8.92
C ASP A 39 -15.42 -5.69 -9.70
N ASP A 40 -14.16 -5.70 -10.11
CA ASP A 40 -13.55 -4.66 -10.96
C ASP A 40 -13.66 -5.01 -12.46
N CYS A 41 -14.74 -5.67 -12.85
CA CYS A 41 -15.11 -6.03 -14.23
C CYS A 41 -14.09 -6.94 -14.93
N GLY A 42 -13.65 -8.00 -14.24
CA GLY A 42 -12.85 -9.08 -14.85
C GLY A 42 -13.59 -9.80 -15.97
N GLN A 43 -12.84 -10.49 -16.86
CA GLN A 43 -13.38 -11.20 -18.01
C GLN A 43 -13.32 -12.72 -17.86
N ASP A 44 -12.89 -13.20 -16.68
CA ASP A 44 -12.79 -14.62 -16.35
C ASP A 44 -13.94 -15.06 -15.40
N SER A 45 -13.91 -16.30 -14.94
CA SER A 45 -14.93 -16.88 -14.08
C SER A 45 -14.80 -16.50 -12.58
N SER A 46 -13.95 -15.54 -12.21
CA SER A 46 -13.68 -15.19 -10.80
C SER A 46 -14.97 -14.89 -10.01
N ILE A 47 -15.87 -14.08 -10.56
CA ILE A 47 -17.09 -13.66 -9.89
C ILE A 47 -18.13 -14.79 -9.84
N ASP A 48 -18.19 -15.66 -10.85
CA ASP A 48 -19.08 -16.82 -10.82
C ASP A 48 -18.65 -17.82 -9.73
N ILE A 49 -17.35 -17.95 -9.51
CA ILE A 49 -16.81 -18.72 -8.38
C ILE A 49 -17.26 -18.11 -7.05
N VAL A 50 -17.17 -16.79 -6.87
CA VAL A 50 -17.62 -16.11 -5.65
C VAL A 50 -19.13 -16.30 -5.44
N ARG A 51 -19.95 -16.17 -6.49
CA ARG A 51 -21.40 -16.43 -6.43
C ARG A 51 -21.73 -17.84 -5.97
N SER A 52 -20.94 -18.85 -6.42
CA SER A 52 -21.14 -20.21 -5.95
C SER A 52 -20.93 -20.38 -4.44
N TYR A 53 -20.00 -19.62 -3.82
CA TYR A 53 -19.88 -19.56 -2.37
C TYR A 53 -21.05 -18.82 -1.71
N GLN A 54 -21.50 -17.72 -2.30
CA GLN A 54 -22.64 -16.96 -1.79
C GLN A 54 -23.91 -17.83 -1.71
N GLU A 55 -24.12 -18.70 -2.71
CA GLU A 55 -25.30 -19.58 -2.80
C GLU A 55 -25.16 -20.82 -1.93
N ASN A 56 -23.98 -21.42 -1.79
CA ASN A 56 -23.82 -22.77 -1.25
C ASN A 56 -23.07 -22.86 0.09
N HIS A 57 -22.36 -21.79 0.53
CA HIS A 57 -21.58 -21.83 1.76
C HIS A 57 -22.44 -21.42 2.97
N PRO A 58 -22.28 -22.03 4.17
CA PRO A 58 -23.04 -21.65 5.38
C PRO A 58 -22.96 -20.15 5.75
N ARG A 59 -21.86 -19.48 5.40
CA ARG A 59 -21.67 -18.03 5.55
C ARG A 59 -22.00 -17.24 4.27
N GLY A 60 -22.64 -17.84 3.29
CA GLY A 60 -22.97 -17.20 2.01
C GLY A 60 -23.81 -15.94 2.15
N LYS A 61 -24.72 -15.89 3.16
CA LYS A 61 -25.53 -14.72 3.49
C LYS A 61 -24.72 -13.48 3.89
N ASP A 62 -23.48 -13.66 4.37
CA ASP A 62 -22.56 -12.61 4.80
C ASP A 62 -21.61 -12.17 3.66
N ILE A 63 -21.76 -12.77 2.46
CA ILE A 63 -21.01 -12.39 1.25
C ILE A 63 -21.81 -11.33 0.49
N HIS A 64 -21.24 -10.15 0.33
CA HIS A 64 -21.81 -9.04 -0.43
C HIS A 64 -20.93 -8.73 -1.63
N ILE A 65 -21.52 -8.69 -2.83
CA ILE A 65 -20.81 -8.40 -4.07
C ILE A 65 -21.22 -7.00 -4.53
N THR A 66 -20.23 -6.09 -4.62
CA THR A 66 -20.36 -4.80 -5.29
C THR A 66 -19.61 -4.82 -6.62
N ARG A 67 -19.99 -3.97 -7.56
CA ARG A 67 -19.37 -3.96 -8.90
C ARG A 67 -19.01 -2.56 -9.34
N GLN A 68 -17.80 -2.39 -9.86
CA GLN A 68 -17.39 -1.16 -10.52
C GLN A 68 -18.12 -0.97 -11.87
N PRO A 69 -18.32 0.26 -12.36
CA PRO A 69 -18.96 0.49 -13.66
C PRO A 69 -18.11 -0.04 -14.83
N GLN A 70 -16.80 -0.12 -14.65
CA GLN A 70 -15.78 -0.68 -15.55
C GLN A 70 -14.53 -1.00 -14.73
N ASN A 71 -13.49 -1.56 -15.35
CA ASN A 71 -12.21 -1.72 -14.67
C ASN A 71 -11.64 -0.36 -14.27
N MET A 72 -11.67 -0.08 -12.97
CA MET A 72 -11.17 1.17 -12.34
C MET A 72 -9.83 0.97 -11.62
N GLY A 73 -9.37 -0.27 -11.49
CA GLY A 73 -8.15 -0.66 -10.81
C GLY A 73 -8.29 -0.86 -9.30
N ILE A 74 -7.30 -1.55 -8.72
CA ILE A 74 -7.33 -2.01 -7.32
C ILE A 74 -7.51 -0.88 -6.31
N GLY A 75 -6.94 0.31 -6.54
CA GLY A 75 -7.11 1.47 -5.66
C GLY A 75 -8.56 1.93 -5.60
N ALA A 76 -9.25 2.00 -6.74
CA ALA A 76 -10.66 2.37 -6.79
C ALA A 76 -11.55 1.29 -6.14
N ALA A 77 -11.23 0.01 -6.34
CA ALA A 77 -11.92 -1.10 -5.69
C ALA A 77 -11.79 -1.03 -4.16
N ARG A 78 -10.57 -0.79 -3.63
CA ARG A 78 -10.35 -0.61 -2.19
C ARG A 78 -11.11 0.60 -1.63
N ASN A 79 -11.13 1.74 -2.33
CA ASN A 79 -11.89 2.92 -1.92
C ASN A 79 -13.40 2.64 -1.87
N ARG A 80 -13.92 1.92 -2.87
CA ARG A 80 -15.32 1.53 -2.90
C ARG A 80 -15.67 0.63 -1.73
N MET A 81 -14.86 -0.39 -1.46
CA MET A 81 -15.07 -1.29 -0.33
C MET A 81 -15.03 -0.56 1.01
N THR A 82 -14.09 0.37 1.23
CA THR A 82 -14.04 1.14 2.48
C THR A 82 -15.22 2.10 2.64
N ALA A 83 -15.81 2.58 1.54
CA ALA A 83 -17.02 3.39 1.58
C ALA A 83 -18.27 2.57 1.91
N GLU A 84 -18.41 1.36 1.33
CA GLU A 84 -19.58 0.49 1.44
C GLU A 84 -19.53 -0.47 2.65
N ALA A 85 -18.37 -0.71 3.26
CA ALA A 85 -18.18 -1.62 4.39
C ALA A 85 -19.12 -1.33 5.56
N GLN A 86 -19.72 -2.38 6.13
CA GLN A 86 -20.69 -2.32 7.22
C GLN A 86 -20.06 -2.70 8.58
N GLY A 87 -18.82 -3.19 8.58
CA GLY A 87 -18.05 -3.51 9.78
C GLY A 87 -17.45 -2.27 10.46
N ARG A 88 -17.24 -2.35 11.76
CA ARG A 88 -16.50 -1.35 12.53
C ARG A 88 -15.04 -1.32 12.12
N TYR A 89 -14.45 -2.48 11.89
CA TYR A 89 -13.08 -2.63 11.40
C TYR A 89 -13.08 -3.09 9.96
N PHE A 90 -12.03 -2.69 9.23
CA PHE A 90 -11.80 -3.11 7.86
C PHE A 90 -10.49 -3.89 7.75
N TYR A 91 -10.52 -5.00 7.02
CA TYR A 91 -9.35 -5.83 6.68
C TYR A 91 -9.32 -6.04 5.16
N SER A 92 -8.23 -5.62 4.50
CA SER A 92 -8.05 -5.86 3.06
C SER A 92 -7.33 -7.19 2.83
N LEU A 93 -7.91 -8.04 1.98
CA LEU A 93 -7.33 -9.31 1.55
C LEU A 93 -7.25 -9.33 0.02
N ASP A 94 -6.04 -9.44 -0.53
CA ASP A 94 -5.86 -9.56 -1.97
C ASP A 94 -6.35 -10.94 -2.46
N ALA A 95 -6.99 -10.98 -3.64
CA ALA A 95 -7.73 -12.13 -4.14
C ALA A 95 -6.84 -13.31 -4.63
N ASP A 96 -5.54 -13.18 -4.49
CA ASP A 96 -4.53 -14.22 -4.78
C ASP A 96 -3.72 -14.63 -3.54
N ASP A 97 -4.12 -14.13 -2.33
CA ASP A 97 -3.47 -14.38 -1.06
C ASP A 97 -4.37 -15.18 -0.09
N MET A 98 -3.82 -15.58 1.04
CA MET A 98 -4.54 -16.32 2.09
C MET A 98 -4.26 -15.75 3.48
N ILE A 99 -5.18 -16.03 4.41
CA ILE A 99 -5.06 -15.70 5.84
C ILE A 99 -5.22 -16.95 6.70
N LYS A 100 -4.62 -16.94 7.90
CA LYS A 100 -4.78 -18.04 8.86
C LYS A 100 -6.20 -18.01 9.45
N GLU A 101 -6.74 -19.16 9.85
CA GLU A 101 -8.12 -19.30 10.33
C GLU A 101 -8.48 -18.38 11.52
N ASN A 102 -7.48 -18.06 12.37
CA ASN A 102 -7.66 -17.22 13.55
C ASN A 102 -7.23 -15.75 13.34
N THR A 103 -6.91 -15.35 12.11
CA THR A 103 -6.38 -14.00 11.82
C THR A 103 -7.28 -12.91 12.34
N ILE A 104 -8.56 -12.92 11.98
CA ILE A 104 -9.49 -11.85 12.38
C ILE A 104 -9.70 -11.85 13.89
N ALA A 105 -9.81 -13.01 14.51
CA ALA A 105 -9.95 -13.10 15.97
C ALA A 105 -8.75 -12.48 16.69
N LEU A 106 -7.52 -12.85 16.33
CA LEU A 106 -6.28 -12.32 16.93
C LEU A 106 -6.17 -10.79 16.77
N LEU A 107 -6.43 -10.28 15.56
CA LEU A 107 -6.34 -8.84 15.30
C LEU A 107 -7.43 -8.06 16.03
N TYR A 108 -8.66 -8.59 16.06
CA TYR A 108 -9.80 -7.97 16.74
C TYR A 108 -9.59 -7.95 18.26
N ASP A 109 -9.19 -9.06 18.85
CA ASP A 109 -8.92 -9.15 20.30
C ASP A 109 -7.84 -8.15 20.72
N ALA A 110 -6.77 -8.01 19.93
CA ALA A 110 -5.74 -7.01 20.15
C ALA A 110 -6.28 -5.58 20.01
N ALA A 111 -7.10 -5.31 18.99
CA ALA A 111 -7.73 -4.02 18.79
C ALA A 111 -8.60 -3.62 19.98
N GLN A 112 -9.41 -4.55 20.52
CA GLN A 112 -10.25 -4.29 21.68
C GLN A 112 -9.40 -4.12 22.95
N LYS A 113 -8.46 -5.04 23.21
CA LYS A 113 -7.63 -5.06 24.42
C LYS A 113 -6.82 -3.78 24.58
N TYR A 114 -6.24 -3.30 23.49
CA TYR A 114 -5.36 -2.12 23.50
C TYR A 114 -6.05 -0.85 22.98
N GLN A 115 -7.35 -0.93 22.67
CA GLN A 115 -8.12 0.17 22.05
C GLN A 115 -7.41 0.74 20.83
N ALA A 116 -6.86 -0.17 20.00
CA ALA A 116 -6.04 0.20 18.86
C ALA A 116 -6.88 0.60 17.65
N GLU A 117 -6.47 1.66 16.98
CA GLU A 117 -7.05 2.09 15.71
C GLU A 117 -6.55 1.22 14.54
N ILE A 118 -5.34 0.64 14.69
CA ILE A 118 -4.77 -0.29 13.71
C ILE A 118 -3.97 -1.40 14.40
N VAL A 119 -4.12 -2.63 13.90
CA VAL A 119 -3.37 -3.80 14.36
C VAL A 119 -2.77 -4.53 13.16
N TYR A 120 -1.47 -4.74 13.17
CA TYR A 120 -0.74 -5.51 12.16
C TYR A 120 -0.38 -6.89 12.69
N GLY A 121 -0.59 -7.91 11.86
CA GLY A 121 0.00 -9.23 12.08
C GLY A 121 1.27 -9.43 11.27
N SER A 122 2.11 -10.39 11.66
CA SER A 122 3.27 -10.84 10.89
C SER A 122 2.84 -11.55 9.61
N ARG A 123 3.73 -11.63 8.62
CA ARG A 123 3.42 -12.22 7.33
C ARG A 123 4.44 -13.25 6.87
N GLU A 124 3.97 -14.16 6.04
CA GLU A 124 4.78 -15.12 5.32
C GLU A 124 4.70 -14.84 3.81
N HIS A 125 5.82 -14.92 3.12
CA HIS A 125 5.84 -14.96 1.65
C HIS A 125 5.98 -16.39 1.19
N VAL A 126 4.98 -16.90 0.49
CA VAL A 126 4.97 -18.23 -0.12
C VAL A 126 5.42 -18.08 -1.57
N ILE A 127 6.65 -18.46 -1.85
CA ILE A 127 7.26 -18.31 -3.18
C ILE A 127 7.15 -19.64 -3.90
N ASP A 128 6.40 -19.63 -5.02
CA ASP A 128 6.20 -20.81 -5.88
C ASP A 128 6.84 -20.55 -7.24
N ASN A 129 7.80 -21.41 -7.62
CA ASN A 129 8.46 -21.38 -8.92
C ASN A 129 7.95 -22.44 -9.90
N GLY A 130 6.85 -23.15 -9.55
CA GLY A 130 6.26 -24.23 -10.32
C GLY A 130 6.88 -25.62 -10.08
N GLN A 131 8.04 -25.71 -9.42
CA GLN A 131 8.72 -26.97 -9.07
C GLN A 131 8.81 -27.16 -7.55
N SER A 132 8.96 -26.08 -6.82
CA SER A 132 9.08 -26.08 -5.36
C SER A 132 8.43 -24.86 -4.74
N ARG A 133 8.00 -25.00 -3.48
CA ARG A 133 7.49 -23.90 -2.64
C ARG A 133 8.45 -23.68 -1.49
N ARG A 134 8.75 -22.40 -1.22
CA ARG A 134 9.50 -21.99 -0.03
C ARG A 134 8.77 -20.85 0.68
N THR A 135 8.83 -20.83 2.00
CA THR A 135 8.24 -19.77 2.82
C THR A 135 9.35 -18.93 3.43
N VAL A 136 9.19 -17.60 3.32
CA VAL A 136 10.05 -16.60 3.98
C VAL A 136 9.20 -15.82 4.98
N GLN A 137 9.63 -15.80 6.23
CA GLN A 137 8.89 -15.18 7.32
C GLN A 137 9.36 -13.75 7.58
N TYR A 138 8.42 -12.85 7.82
CA TYR A 138 8.64 -11.45 8.16
C TYR A 138 7.91 -11.12 9.47
N PRO A 139 8.49 -11.48 10.62
CA PRO A 139 7.87 -11.25 11.92
C PRO A 139 7.93 -9.78 12.32
N TYR A 140 6.89 -9.31 13.00
CA TYR A 140 6.94 -8.11 13.80
C TYR A 140 7.36 -8.45 15.24
N PRO A 141 8.07 -7.55 15.95
CA PRO A 141 8.11 -7.64 17.39
C PRO A 141 6.72 -7.32 17.96
N PHE A 142 6.35 -7.92 19.10
CA PHE A 142 5.19 -7.44 19.83
C PHE A 142 5.43 -6.01 20.30
N ARG A 143 4.56 -5.09 19.91
CA ARG A 143 4.64 -3.69 20.33
C ARG A 143 3.28 -3.02 20.37
N VAL A 144 3.06 -2.22 21.41
CA VAL A 144 1.87 -1.38 21.58
C VAL A 144 2.32 0.09 21.56
N PHE A 145 1.65 0.91 20.78
CA PHE A 145 1.84 2.34 20.70
C PHE A 145 0.58 3.02 21.27
N THR A 146 0.76 3.93 22.22
CA THR A 146 -0.36 4.58 22.91
C THR A 146 -0.30 6.09 22.87
N GLU A 147 0.88 6.65 22.63
CA GLU A 147 1.10 8.08 22.62
C GLU A 147 0.98 8.67 21.22
N PRO A 148 0.49 9.91 21.09
CA PRO A 148 0.46 10.61 19.81
C PRO A 148 1.84 10.62 19.14
N ASP A 149 1.86 10.41 17.81
CA ASP A 149 3.07 10.38 16.98
C ASP A 149 4.04 9.21 17.19
N GLU A 150 3.94 8.44 18.29
CA GLU A 150 4.85 7.33 18.61
C GLU A 150 4.90 6.28 17.48
N TYR A 151 3.72 5.90 16.96
CA TYR A 151 3.63 4.97 15.84
C TYR A 151 4.23 5.56 14.56
N ALA A 152 3.94 6.82 14.25
CA ALA A 152 4.51 7.50 13.08
C ALA A 152 6.04 7.61 13.18
N GLU A 153 6.58 7.96 14.34
CA GLU A 153 8.01 7.99 14.58
C GLU A 153 8.66 6.62 14.36
N TYR A 154 8.04 5.56 14.89
CA TYR A 154 8.52 4.20 14.67
C TYR A 154 8.56 3.86 13.18
N VAL A 155 7.43 4.04 12.47
CA VAL A 155 7.32 3.68 11.05
C VAL A 155 8.33 4.44 10.19
N TYR A 156 8.49 5.74 10.39
CA TYR A 156 9.46 6.51 9.61
C TYR A 156 10.91 6.22 10.00
N ASN A 157 11.17 5.66 11.17
CA ASN A 157 12.50 5.23 11.60
C ASN A 157 12.92 3.88 11.03
N VAL A 158 12.01 2.89 11.04
CA VAL A 158 12.31 1.53 10.56
C VAL A 158 12.07 1.36 9.06
N GLY A 159 11.32 2.25 8.46
CA GLY A 159 10.90 2.21 7.06
C GLY A 159 9.42 1.85 6.90
N ILE A 160 8.80 2.47 5.89
CA ILE A 160 7.39 2.25 5.56
C ILE A 160 7.25 0.90 4.85
N GLN A 161 6.34 0.08 5.34
CA GLN A 161 5.89 -1.09 4.60
C GLN A 161 4.84 -0.64 3.58
N VAL A 162 5.18 -0.76 2.30
CA VAL A 162 4.32 -0.33 1.20
C VAL A 162 3.36 -1.46 0.85
N GLN A 163 2.30 -1.60 1.67
CA GLN A 163 1.26 -2.61 1.48
C GLN A 163 -0.07 -2.13 2.07
N ASN A 164 -1.18 -2.44 1.40
CA ASN A 164 -2.54 -2.12 1.84
C ASN A 164 -3.31 -3.37 2.30
N TRP A 165 -2.61 -4.32 2.88
CA TRP A 165 -3.14 -5.59 3.41
C TRP A 165 -2.43 -5.98 4.71
N ASN A 166 -2.94 -7.03 5.38
CA ASN A 166 -2.41 -7.58 6.65
C ASN A 166 -2.46 -6.62 7.84
N TYR A 167 -3.50 -5.82 7.91
CA TYR A 167 -3.85 -5.06 9.09
C TYR A 167 -5.36 -4.94 9.25
N LEU A 168 -5.81 -4.92 10.49
CA LEU A 168 -7.16 -4.56 10.87
C LEU A 168 -7.16 -3.09 11.26
N ILE A 169 -8.00 -2.27 10.63
CA ILE A 169 -8.09 -0.83 10.91
C ILE A 169 -9.52 -0.43 11.28
N ASP A 170 -9.65 0.42 12.30
CA ASP A 170 -10.93 1.08 12.59
C ASP A 170 -11.34 1.94 11.37
N ILE A 171 -12.48 1.62 10.77
CA ILE A 171 -12.90 2.24 9.51
C ILE A 171 -13.16 3.74 9.66
N ASP A 172 -13.48 4.20 10.87
CA ASP A 172 -13.71 5.61 11.13
C ASP A 172 -12.42 6.43 10.99
N VAL A 173 -11.23 5.83 11.18
CA VAL A 173 -9.96 6.50 10.86
C VAL A 173 -9.88 6.87 9.39
N LEU A 174 -10.27 5.93 8.51
CA LEU A 174 -10.27 6.16 7.07
C LEU A 174 -11.31 7.21 6.66
N ARG A 175 -12.52 7.10 7.18
CA ARG A 175 -13.68 7.93 6.82
C ARG A 175 -13.54 9.37 7.33
N ARG A 176 -13.23 9.59 8.63
CA ARG A 176 -13.11 10.92 9.22
C ARG A 176 -11.94 11.73 8.66
N ASN A 177 -10.88 11.04 8.19
CA ASN A 177 -9.71 11.70 7.63
C ASN A 177 -9.70 11.70 6.08
N HIS A 178 -10.78 11.24 5.44
CA HIS A 178 -10.91 11.13 3.98
C HIS A 178 -9.73 10.41 3.34
N LEU A 179 -9.22 9.35 4.03
CA LEU A 179 -8.08 8.58 3.56
C LEU A 179 -8.52 7.64 2.44
N GLN A 180 -7.99 7.88 1.27
CA GLN A 180 -8.27 7.08 0.08
C GLN A 180 -6.97 6.63 -0.58
N VAL A 181 -7.02 5.44 -1.16
CA VAL A 181 -5.96 4.95 -2.05
C VAL A 181 -6.04 5.73 -3.36
N THR A 182 -4.93 6.34 -3.79
CA THR A 182 -4.93 7.09 -5.05
C THR A 182 -5.12 6.12 -6.23
N PRO A 183 -6.15 6.27 -7.06
CA PRO A 183 -6.43 5.34 -8.16
C PRO A 183 -5.52 5.62 -9.36
N VAL A 184 -4.22 5.37 -9.21
CA VAL A 184 -3.21 5.60 -10.28
C VAL A 184 -3.16 4.47 -11.31
N GLY A 185 -3.96 3.42 -11.16
CA GLY A 185 -4.05 2.26 -12.06
C GLY A 185 -2.87 1.28 -11.96
N HIS A 186 -3.22 0.02 -11.80
CA HIS A 186 -2.37 -1.19 -11.89
C HIS A 186 -0.96 -1.11 -11.28
N GLY A 187 -0.87 -1.00 -9.95
CA GLY A 187 0.32 -1.44 -9.21
C GLY A 187 1.49 -0.47 -9.18
N TYR A 188 1.25 0.84 -9.31
CA TYR A 188 2.34 1.82 -9.30
C TYR A 188 2.04 3.00 -8.38
N GLY A 189 2.36 2.82 -7.10
CA GLY A 189 2.39 3.94 -6.16
C GLY A 189 1.12 4.17 -5.38
N GLU A 190 0.01 3.48 -5.67
CA GLU A 190 -1.21 3.57 -4.86
C GLU A 190 -0.97 3.14 -3.43
N ASP A 191 -0.29 2.01 -3.22
CA ASP A 191 0.05 1.52 -1.89
C ASP A 191 0.96 2.51 -1.16
N PHE A 192 1.99 3.04 -1.84
CA PHE A 192 2.90 4.00 -1.24
C PHE A 192 2.20 5.32 -0.87
N THR A 193 1.40 5.89 -1.78
CA THR A 193 0.72 7.16 -1.53
C THR A 193 -0.29 7.08 -0.39
N PHE A 194 -0.83 5.90 -0.14
CA PHE A 194 -1.68 5.63 1.01
C PHE A 194 -0.84 5.42 2.28
N THR A 195 0.10 4.49 2.24
CA THR A 195 0.87 4.06 3.43
C THR A 195 1.84 5.11 3.93
N VAL A 196 2.31 6.05 3.08
CA VAL A 196 3.21 7.13 3.52
C VAL A 196 2.56 8.09 4.49
N ASP A 197 1.25 8.27 4.44
CA ASP A 197 0.54 9.19 5.32
C ASP A 197 -0.25 8.48 6.43
N LEU A 198 -0.64 7.24 6.25
CA LEU A 198 -1.46 6.50 7.20
C LEU A 198 -0.95 6.61 8.66
N PRO A 199 0.36 6.48 8.95
CA PRO A 199 0.87 6.58 10.33
C PRO A 199 0.61 7.94 10.98
N THR A 200 0.45 9.01 10.20
CA THR A 200 0.21 10.36 10.73
C THR A 200 -1.22 10.58 11.27
N TYR A 201 -2.11 9.63 11.01
CA TYR A 201 -3.51 9.66 11.45
C TYR A 201 -3.81 8.65 12.56
N ILE A 202 -2.82 7.83 12.92
CA ILE A 202 -2.94 6.77 13.92
C ILE A 202 -2.32 7.22 15.24
N THR A 203 -3.08 7.15 16.31
CA THR A 203 -2.59 7.40 17.66
C THR A 203 -2.25 6.11 18.36
N ARG A 204 -3.10 5.08 18.22
CA ARG A 204 -2.96 3.80 18.91
C ARG A 204 -2.80 2.67 17.91
N ALA A 205 -1.66 1.97 17.97
CA ALA A 205 -1.35 0.87 17.08
C ALA A 205 -0.79 -0.33 17.84
N VAL A 206 -0.97 -1.53 17.27
CA VAL A 206 -0.39 -2.76 17.79
C VAL A 206 0.30 -3.54 16.66
N LEU A 207 1.49 -4.05 16.94
CA LEU A 207 2.19 -5.02 16.10
C LEU A 207 2.18 -6.38 16.82
N LEU A 208 1.75 -7.43 16.10
CA LEU A 208 1.71 -8.79 16.62
C LEU A 208 2.78 -9.67 15.95
N PRO A 209 3.46 -10.53 16.72
CA PRO A 209 4.41 -11.50 16.18
C PRO A 209 3.73 -12.66 15.44
N ASP A 210 2.41 -12.82 15.62
CA ASP A 210 1.63 -13.90 15.04
C ASP A 210 1.55 -13.78 13.54
N PHE A 211 1.81 -14.88 12.82
CA PHE A 211 1.70 -14.93 11.37
C PHE A 211 0.24 -15.07 10.97
N THR A 212 -0.31 -14.00 10.40
CA THR A 212 -1.72 -13.87 10.03
C THR A 212 -1.96 -13.90 8.54
N TYR A 213 -0.96 -13.61 7.72
CA TYR A 213 -1.08 -13.42 6.27
C TYR A 213 -0.07 -14.24 5.50
N GLN A 214 -0.50 -14.86 4.40
CA GLN A 214 0.33 -15.58 3.45
C GLN A 214 0.26 -14.90 2.09
N TYR A 215 1.33 -14.15 1.77
CA TYR A 215 1.50 -13.48 0.48
C TYR A 215 2.05 -14.47 -0.55
N TYR A 216 1.27 -14.75 -1.60
CA TYR A 216 1.63 -15.70 -2.64
C TYR A 216 2.40 -15.04 -3.77
N ILE A 217 3.62 -15.51 -4.05
CA ILE A 217 4.49 -15.03 -5.12
C ILE A 217 4.72 -16.15 -6.13
N GLN A 218 4.11 -16.01 -7.31
CA GLN A 218 4.48 -16.82 -8.46
C GLN A 218 5.64 -16.14 -9.21
N GLU A 219 6.84 -16.70 -9.14
CA GLU A 219 8.04 -16.09 -9.73
C GLU A 219 7.90 -15.82 -11.23
N THR A 220 7.23 -16.69 -11.98
CA THR A 220 7.01 -16.54 -13.42
C THR A 220 6.09 -15.36 -13.74
N VAL A 221 5.02 -15.17 -12.97
CA VAL A 221 4.07 -14.06 -13.14
C VAL A 221 4.70 -12.74 -12.68
N PHE A 222 5.43 -12.77 -11.57
CA PHE A 222 6.10 -11.59 -11.03
C PHE A 222 7.17 -11.01 -11.97
N LYS A 223 7.96 -11.87 -12.63
CA LYS A 223 8.95 -11.47 -13.66
C LYS A 223 8.29 -10.78 -14.85
N ASN A 224 7.09 -11.23 -15.23
CA ASN A 224 6.35 -10.66 -16.37
C ASN A 224 5.62 -9.34 -16.02
N LYS A 225 5.09 -9.19 -14.78
CA LYS A 225 4.47 -7.94 -14.31
C LYS A 225 5.45 -6.75 -14.30
N ARG A 226 6.73 -6.98 -13.97
CA ARG A 226 7.78 -5.94 -13.97
C ARG A 226 8.04 -5.31 -15.36
N ARG A 227 7.63 -5.94 -16.45
CA ARG A 227 7.81 -5.45 -17.82
C ARG A 227 6.69 -4.52 -18.31
N LYS A 228 5.57 -4.41 -17.58
CA LYS A 228 4.46 -3.56 -18.00
C LYS A 228 4.81 -2.10 -17.71
N GLN A 229 5.02 -1.32 -18.77
CA GLN A 229 5.35 0.10 -18.63
C GLN A 229 4.10 0.92 -18.32
N MET A 230 4.28 1.96 -17.50
CA MET A 230 3.23 2.94 -17.24
C MET A 230 3.05 3.89 -18.40
N SER A 231 1.82 4.21 -18.75
CA SER A 231 1.52 5.32 -19.64
C SER A 231 1.93 6.66 -19.02
N ARG A 232 2.16 7.68 -19.85
CA ARG A 232 2.43 9.05 -19.39
C ARG A 232 1.40 9.51 -18.36
N ARG A 233 0.10 9.31 -18.65
CA ARG A 233 -1.00 9.70 -17.77
C ARG A 233 -0.92 9.02 -16.38
N GLN A 234 -0.61 7.74 -16.34
CA GLN A 234 -0.46 7.03 -15.07
C GLN A 234 0.72 7.55 -14.24
N MET A 235 1.84 7.85 -14.90
CA MET A 235 3.00 8.46 -14.26
C MET A 235 2.67 9.85 -13.71
N ASP A 236 1.98 10.69 -14.48
CA ASP A 236 1.59 12.05 -14.05
C ASP A 236 0.65 11.99 -12.84
N LEU A 237 -0.35 11.10 -12.82
CA LEU A 237 -1.24 10.89 -11.66
C LEU A 237 -0.47 10.46 -10.40
N ALA A 238 0.50 9.55 -10.55
CA ALA A 238 1.33 9.14 -9.42
C ALA A 238 2.17 10.30 -8.87
N LEU A 239 2.75 11.11 -9.76
CA LEU A 239 3.55 12.28 -9.39
C LEU A 239 2.70 13.37 -8.72
N GLU A 240 1.48 13.62 -9.20
CA GLU A 240 0.52 14.54 -8.58
C GLU A 240 0.16 14.09 -7.17
N ALA A 241 -0.12 12.78 -6.99
CA ALA A 241 -0.40 12.22 -5.67
C ALA A 241 0.78 12.41 -4.70
N ILE A 242 2.02 12.16 -5.16
CA ILE A 242 3.21 12.37 -4.33
C ILE A 242 3.42 13.86 -4.03
N ALA A 243 3.20 14.74 -5.01
CA ALA A 243 3.29 16.20 -4.81
C ALA A 243 2.28 16.68 -3.74
N HIS A 244 1.06 16.15 -3.75
CA HIS A 244 0.07 16.40 -2.70
C HIS A 244 0.58 15.93 -1.33
N LYS A 245 1.24 14.76 -1.23
CA LYS A 245 1.85 14.31 0.03
C LYS A 245 2.97 15.23 0.51
N LYS A 246 3.76 15.80 -0.42
CA LYS A 246 4.81 16.78 -0.09
C LYS A 246 4.25 18.12 0.41
N SER A 247 3.06 18.50 0.01
CA SER A 247 2.45 19.78 0.41
C SER A 247 1.90 19.81 1.85
N ARG A 248 1.97 18.71 2.59
CA ARG A 248 1.49 18.61 3.99
C ARG A 248 2.39 19.38 4.96
N THR A 249 2.28 20.72 4.94
CA THR A 249 3.11 21.64 5.74
C THR A 249 2.75 21.63 7.22
N GLU A 250 1.55 21.22 7.60
CA GLU A 250 1.09 21.05 8.98
C GLU A 250 1.92 20.03 9.78
N LEU A 251 2.61 19.12 9.07
CA LEU A 251 3.49 18.15 9.70
C LEU A 251 4.90 18.68 10.02
N LYS A 252 5.25 19.92 9.62
CA LYS A 252 6.60 20.48 9.80
C LYS A 252 7.10 20.49 11.23
N GLN A 253 6.19 20.62 12.20
CA GLN A 253 6.52 20.66 13.63
C GLN A 253 6.74 19.26 14.23
N LYS A 254 6.43 18.20 13.49
CA LYS A 254 6.58 16.82 13.98
C LYS A 254 8.04 16.37 13.90
N SER A 255 8.48 15.64 14.93
CA SER A 255 9.86 15.12 15.03
C SER A 255 10.25 14.25 13.83
N TYR A 256 9.31 13.48 13.28
CA TYR A 256 9.51 12.58 12.14
C TYR A 256 9.47 13.27 10.77
N TYR A 257 9.14 14.57 10.68
CA TYR A 257 8.91 15.24 9.39
C TYR A 257 10.07 15.10 8.41
N ALA A 258 11.31 15.33 8.87
CA ALA A 258 12.48 15.22 8.01
C ALA A 258 12.71 13.80 7.47
N LYS A 259 12.39 12.76 8.26
CA LYS A 259 12.47 11.36 7.80
C LYS A 259 11.38 11.04 6.79
N ARG A 260 10.15 11.50 7.04
CA ARG A 260 9.05 11.39 6.08
C ARG A 260 9.41 12.05 4.75
N CYS A 261 9.96 13.26 4.77
CA CYS A 261 10.43 13.95 3.56
C CYS A 261 11.50 13.13 2.82
N SER A 262 12.48 12.56 3.53
CA SER A 262 13.50 11.71 2.95
C SER A 262 12.91 10.48 2.24
N ILE A 263 11.86 9.89 2.77
CA ILE A 263 11.16 8.74 2.17
C ILE A 263 10.41 9.17 0.90
N LEU A 264 9.69 10.28 0.93
CA LEU A 264 9.03 10.85 -0.25
C LEU A 264 10.02 11.14 -1.37
N MET A 265 11.14 11.77 -1.04
CA MET A 265 12.19 12.10 -2.01
C MET A 265 12.87 10.86 -2.60
N MET A 266 13.06 9.81 -1.81
CA MET A 266 13.57 8.52 -2.31
C MET A 266 12.60 7.91 -3.33
N TYR A 267 11.30 8.03 -3.09
CA TYR A 267 10.29 7.54 -4.01
C TYR A 267 10.25 8.37 -5.30
N ASP A 268 10.30 9.70 -5.20
CA ASP A 268 10.45 10.61 -6.34
C ASP A 268 11.69 10.29 -7.17
N PHE A 269 12.82 10.04 -6.53
CA PHE A 269 14.05 9.64 -7.21
C PHE A 269 13.87 8.33 -7.99
N SER A 270 13.22 7.33 -7.37
CA SER A 270 12.91 6.06 -8.03
C SER A 270 11.99 6.26 -9.25
N PHE A 271 10.97 7.12 -9.14
CA PHE A 271 10.10 7.49 -10.26
C PHE A 271 10.87 8.23 -11.37
N ALA A 272 11.68 9.21 -11.02
CA ALA A 272 12.51 9.93 -11.97
C ALA A 272 13.44 8.99 -12.75
N CYS A 273 14.04 8.00 -12.08
CA CYS A 273 14.86 6.98 -12.74
C CYS A 273 14.05 6.11 -13.72
N ARG A 274 12.83 5.71 -13.36
CA ARG A 274 11.92 4.95 -14.24
C ARG A 274 11.52 5.79 -15.47
N ILE A 275 11.16 7.06 -15.26
CA ILE A 275 10.84 8.00 -16.35
C ILE A 275 12.04 8.17 -17.28
N LEU A 276 13.24 8.27 -16.75
CA LEU A 276 14.46 8.36 -17.55
C LEU A 276 14.72 7.11 -18.39
N ALA A 277 14.43 5.93 -17.84
CA ALA A 277 14.58 4.65 -18.56
C ALA A 277 13.57 4.51 -19.69
N ALA A 278 12.34 5.00 -19.48
CA ALA A 278 11.24 4.91 -20.45
C ALA A 278 11.01 6.20 -21.26
N ARG A 279 11.93 7.16 -21.22
CA ARG A 279 11.73 8.52 -21.72
C ARG A 279 11.29 8.59 -23.17
N ASN A 280 11.84 7.74 -24.03
CA ASN A 280 11.55 7.73 -25.47
C ASN A 280 10.21 7.05 -25.81
N GLU A 281 9.61 6.36 -24.87
CA GLU A 281 8.37 5.60 -25.03
C GLU A 281 7.14 6.40 -24.58
N ALA A 282 7.33 7.38 -23.67
CA ALA A 282 6.28 8.30 -23.25
C ALA A 282 5.89 9.26 -24.39
N LYS A 283 4.59 9.46 -24.59
CA LYS A 283 4.07 10.39 -25.62
C LYS A 283 3.17 11.44 -24.97
N PRO A 284 3.54 12.74 -24.98
CA PRO A 284 4.86 13.28 -25.35
C PRO A 284 5.97 12.87 -24.35
N PRO A 285 7.26 12.90 -24.75
CA PRO A 285 8.37 12.56 -23.87
C PRO A 285 8.55 13.60 -22.77
N TYR A 286 9.03 13.16 -21.59
CA TYR A 286 9.34 14.07 -20.49
C TYR A 286 10.56 14.95 -20.82
N THR A 287 10.43 16.24 -20.54
CA THR A 287 11.55 17.21 -20.63
C THR A 287 12.47 17.09 -19.41
N ASP A 288 13.70 17.57 -19.54
CA ASP A 288 14.65 17.64 -18.41
C ASP A 288 14.11 18.50 -17.26
N LYS A 289 13.32 19.56 -17.59
CA LYS A 289 12.69 20.44 -16.61
C LYS A 289 11.63 19.70 -15.78
N GLU A 290 10.77 18.91 -16.44
CA GLU A 290 9.75 18.11 -15.76
C GLU A 290 10.40 17.07 -14.83
N ILE A 291 11.43 16.35 -15.32
CA ILE A 291 12.16 15.36 -14.53
C ILE A 291 12.85 16.00 -13.31
N ARG A 292 13.50 17.16 -13.50
CA ARG A 292 14.09 17.90 -12.37
C ARG A 292 13.03 18.33 -11.36
N ASN A 293 11.83 18.77 -11.81
CA ASN A 293 10.76 19.24 -10.94
C ASN A 293 10.20 18.12 -10.04
N ILE A 294 10.29 16.84 -10.45
CA ILE A 294 9.97 15.69 -9.59
C ILE A 294 10.79 15.77 -8.29
N MET A 295 12.05 16.19 -8.39
CA MET A 295 12.97 16.31 -7.25
C MET A 295 12.77 17.58 -6.43
N SER A 296 11.66 18.32 -6.59
CA SER A 296 11.31 19.47 -5.75
C SER A 296 11.16 19.03 -4.29
N HIS A 297 12.04 19.53 -3.40
CA HIS A 297 12.10 19.11 -2.01
C HIS A 297 11.08 19.89 -1.16
N PRO A 298 10.29 19.22 -0.26
CA PRO A 298 9.29 19.90 0.57
C PRO A 298 9.90 20.76 1.68
N MET A 299 11.18 20.54 2.05
CA MET A 299 11.91 21.34 3.02
C MET A 299 12.82 22.35 2.31
N SER A 300 12.94 23.54 2.87
CA SER A 300 13.97 24.52 2.48
C SER A 300 15.36 24.04 2.90
N LEU A 301 16.41 24.61 2.29
CA LEU A 301 17.79 24.31 2.66
C LEU A 301 18.07 24.55 4.15
N MET A 302 17.55 25.64 4.70
CA MET A 302 17.72 25.97 6.12
C MET A 302 17.04 24.96 7.05
N GLU A 303 15.83 24.47 6.71
CA GLU A 303 15.15 23.44 7.46
C GLU A 303 15.96 22.12 7.42
N ILE A 304 16.51 21.76 6.26
CA ILE A 304 17.37 20.56 6.11
C ILE A 304 18.64 20.68 6.97
N LEU A 305 19.34 21.80 6.92
CA LEU A 305 20.57 22.03 7.68
C LEU A 305 20.34 22.02 9.20
N ARG A 306 19.19 22.52 9.66
CA ARG A 306 18.77 22.49 11.07
C ARG A 306 18.28 21.13 11.53
N SER A 307 17.86 20.28 10.63
CA SER A 307 17.35 18.96 10.96
C SER A 307 18.44 18.05 11.54
N ARG A 308 18.13 17.36 12.65
CA ARG A 308 19.01 16.32 13.23
C ARG A 308 18.85 14.97 12.53
N GLN A 309 17.70 14.73 11.89
CA GLN A 309 17.35 13.44 11.29
C GLN A 309 17.40 13.52 9.76
N ALA A 310 17.89 12.47 9.11
CA ALA A 310 17.94 12.32 7.66
C ALA A 310 18.59 13.49 6.90
N ARG A 311 19.41 14.32 7.57
CA ARG A 311 20.02 15.55 7.01
C ARG A 311 20.76 15.28 5.70
N MET A 312 21.69 14.33 5.69
CA MET A 312 22.51 14.05 4.51
C MET A 312 21.69 13.53 3.33
N LYS A 313 20.68 12.67 3.61
CA LYS A 313 19.78 12.18 2.57
C LYS A 313 18.93 13.30 1.97
N ASN A 314 18.32 14.14 2.81
CA ASN A 314 17.54 15.28 2.36
C ASN A 314 18.38 16.30 1.61
N LEU A 315 19.62 16.56 2.06
CA LEU A 315 20.54 17.46 1.35
C LEU A 315 20.88 16.93 -0.05
N ALA A 316 21.18 15.63 -0.17
CA ALA A 316 21.47 15.02 -1.45
C ALA A 316 20.28 15.15 -2.41
N PHE A 317 19.06 14.85 -1.96
CA PHE A 317 17.85 15.01 -2.78
C PHE A 317 17.54 16.48 -3.11
N TYR A 318 17.73 17.39 -2.17
CA TYR A 318 17.57 18.84 -2.41
C TYR A 318 18.49 19.33 -3.54
N LEU A 319 19.74 18.88 -3.57
CA LEU A 319 20.70 19.26 -4.62
C LEU A 319 20.24 18.83 -6.02
N PHE A 320 19.60 17.67 -6.18
CA PHE A 320 19.01 17.27 -7.48
C PHE A 320 17.96 18.26 -7.98
N GLY A 321 17.09 18.75 -7.10
CA GLY A 321 16.09 19.76 -7.43
C GLY A 321 16.66 21.17 -7.64
N ALA A 322 17.80 21.48 -7.02
CA ALA A 322 18.45 22.79 -7.10
C ALA A 322 19.37 22.95 -8.34
N MET A 323 19.81 21.84 -8.94
CA MET A 323 20.66 21.84 -10.14
C MET A 323 19.92 22.35 -11.38
N SER A 324 20.68 22.76 -12.41
CA SER A 324 20.08 22.99 -13.74
C SER A 324 19.44 21.70 -14.27
N PRO A 325 18.37 21.77 -15.10
CA PRO A 325 17.67 20.57 -15.56
C PRO A 325 18.58 19.52 -16.21
N LYS A 326 19.50 19.93 -17.07
CA LYS A 326 20.45 19.02 -17.74
C LYS A 326 21.39 18.33 -16.75
N LEU A 327 21.93 19.09 -15.79
CA LEU A 327 22.87 18.54 -14.77
C LEU A 327 22.15 17.59 -13.82
N SER A 328 20.93 17.92 -13.38
CA SER A 328 20.09 17.07 -12.54
C SER A 328 19.83 15.71 -13.21
N VAL A 329 19.41 15.73 -14.49
CA VAL A 329 19.18 14.51 -15.26
C VAL A 329 20.44 13.68 -15.44
N LEU A 330 21.58 14.33 -15.73
CA LEU A 330 22.86 13.63 -15.88
C LEU A 330 23.28 12.92 -14.58
N THR A 331 23.22 13.63 -13.46
CA THR A 331 23.56 13.08 -12.13
C THR A 331 22.62 11.93 -11.72
N MET A 332 21.32 12.05 -11.99
CA MET A 332 20.39 10.96 -11.73
C MET A 332 20.68 9.71 -12.57
N LYS A 333 21.05 9.87 -13.84
CA LYS A 333 21.47 8.73 -14.69
C LYS A 333 22.70 8.01 -14.14
N VAL A 334 23.68 8.76 -13.63
CA VAL A 334 24.89 8.18 -13.02
C VAL A 334 24.51 7.46 -11.72
N ALA A 335 23.73 8.08 -10.84
CA ALA A 335 23.29 7.50 -9.58
C ALA A 335 22.46 6.21 -9.80
N ALA A 336 21.55 6.22 -10.78
CA ALA A 336 20.77 5.02 -11.13
C ALA A 336 21.64 3.85 -11.57
N LYS A 337 22.70 4.11 -12.35
CA LYS A 337 23.66 3.07 -12.77
C LYS A 337 24.45 2.48 -11.59
N LEU A 338 24.76 3.29 -10.60
CA LEU A 338 25.49 2.84 -9.40
C LEU A 338 24.58 1.99 -8.48
N ILE A 339 23.32 2.37 -8.31
CA ILE A 339 22.36 1.65 -7.49
C ILE A 339 22.02 0.28 -8.09
N HIS A 340 21.95 0.16 -9.41
CA HIS A 340 21.68 -1.14 -10.08
C HIS A 340 22.92 -2.05 -10.19
N ARG A 341 24.08 -1.61 -9.73
CA ARG A 341 25.30 -2.42 -9.67
C ARG A 341 25.56 -3.02 -8.27
N ILE A 342 24.77 -2.65 -7.29
CA ILE A 342 24.72 -3.25 -5.95
C ILE A 342 23.50 -4.14 -5.84
#